data_674f30d531623d5f759a04f9393340de
#
_entry.id   674f30d531623d5f759a04f9393340de
#
_cell.length_a   1.000
_cell.length_b   1.000
_cell.length_c   1.000
_cell.angle_alpha   90.00
_cell.angle_beta   90.00
_cell.angle_gamma   90.00
#
_symmetry.space_group_name_H-M   'P 1'
#
loop_
_entity.id
_entity.type
_entity.pdbx_description
1 polymer ?
#
loop_
_entity_poly.entity_id
_entity_poly.type
_entity_poly.pdbx_seq_one_letter_code
_entity_poly.pdbx_strand_id
1 'polypeptide(L)'
;RSEGAVILVIAEHRDGKLNRATLETVAAAQTAGGPEKIAVLGSGVDAVAAELAAADAAEVVVVDDPALEDYTADGMVLALEQLIAAEQPERVFLPHTYQARDFAPALAARINRPLVTDCVAVKDSGYVRPMFQGKLQADIAVDGPHLATFQIGSYRADAMKSGATPAPVRKAAVAIDAAKIRQKPEAPFKEAKQAVDLSQAERIVSVGRGIKAQEHLQLAEQLAQAMGAEIAASRPICDAGWLPMDRQIGSSGQTVAPKLYVALGISGAIQHRVGMLGARP
;
A
#
# COMPACT_ATOMS: atom_id res chain seq x y z
N ARG A 1 -21.74 -15.58 14.36
CA ARG A 1 -21.22 -14.74 13.27
C ARG A 1 -22.22 -14.84 12.14
N SER A 2 -22.88 -13.73 11.75
CA SER A 2 -23.70 -13.69 10.54
C SER A 2 -22.81 -14.13 9.37
N GLU A 3 -23.36 -14.86 8.42
CA GLU A 3 -22.73 -15.15 7.13
C GLU A 3 -22.48 -13.80 6.43
N GLY A 4 -21.43 -13.09 6.84
CA GLY A 4 -21.05 -11.81 6.27
C GLY A 4 -20.41 -12.03 4.92
N ALA A 5 -20.58 -11.07 4.05
CA ALA A 5 -19.99 -11.04 2.72
C ALA A 5 -18.45 -11.17 2.78
N VAL A 6 -17.89 -12.05 1.98
CA VAL A 6 -16.44 -12.31 1.95
C VAL A 6 -15.67 -11.07 1.48
N ILE A 7 -14.68 -10.66 2.26
CA ILE A 7 -13.73 -9.62 1.89
C ILE A 7 -12.44 -10.31 1.45
N LEU A 8 -11.98 -10.04 0.23
CA LEU A 8 -10.70 -10.50 -0.28
C LEU A 8 -9.68 -9.35 -0.22
N VAL A 9 -8.66 -9.48 0.62
CA VAL A 9 -7.55 -8.52 0.69
C VAL A 9 -6.45 -8.98 -0.26
N ILE A 10 -6.01 -8.11 -1.16
CA ILE A 10 -4.88 -8.39 -2.05
C ILE A 10 -3.61 -7.89 -1.39
N ALA A 11 -2.71 -8.81 -1.05
CA ALA A 11 -1.42 -8.48 -0.45
C ALA A 11 -0.44 -7.98 -1.52
N GLU A 12 0.34 -6.99 -1.15
CA GLU A 12 1.47 -6.50 -1.93
C GLU A 12 2.78 -6.87 -1.24
N HIS A 13 3.74 -7.37 -2.00
CA HIS A 13 5.08 -7.67 -1.55
C HIS A 13 6.09 -7.26 -2.62
N ARG A 14 7.35 -7.13 -2.23
CA ARG A 14 8.45 -6.89 -3.14
C ARG A 14 9.69 -7.65 -2.67
N ASP A 15 10.33 -8.36 -3.58
CA ASP A 15 11.55 -9.14 -3.30
C ASP A 15 11.35 -10.09 -2.08
N GLY A 16 10.20 -10.75 -1.99
CA GLY A 16 9.85 -11.66 -0.90
C GLY A 16 9.57 -10.99 0.45
N LYS A 17 9.47 -9.65 0.49
CA LYS A 17 9.15 -8.87 1.69
C LYS A 17 7.75 -8.29 1.60
N LEU A 18 6.96 -8.50 2.64
CA LEU A 18 5.62 -7.96 2.73
C LEU A 18 5.64 -6.42 2.76
N ASN A 19 4.80 -5.78 1.93
CA ASN A 19 4.58 -4.36 2.01
C ASN A 19 3.73 -4.03 3.24
N ARG A 20 4.20 -3.10 4.08
CA ARG A 20 3.48 -2.64 5.27
C ARG A 20 2.04 -2.19 4.99
N ALA A 21 1.79 -1.57 3.83
CA ALA A 21 0.46 -1.15 3.42
C ALA A 21 -0.54 -2.31 3.30
N THR A 22 -0.06 -3.55 3.11
CA THR A 22 -0.90 -4.76 3.18
C THR A 22 -1.48 -4.94 4.58
N LEU A 23 -0.67 -4.81 5.64
CA LEU A 23 -1.13 -4.96 7.03
C LEU A 23 -2.16 -3.88 7.39
N GLU A 24 -1.98 -2.66 6.88
CA GLU A 24 -2.94 -1.55 7.02
C GLU A 24 -4.28 -1.89 6.32
N THR A 25 -4.21 -2.51 5.13
CA THR A 25 -5.40 -2.94 4.39
C THR A 25 -6.12 -4.12 5.07
N VAL A 26 -5.37 -5.05 5.67
CA VAL A 26 -5.96 -6.12 6.51
C VAL A 26 -6.68 -5.52 7.72
N ALA A 27 -6.08 -4.53 8.40
CA ALA A 27 -6.73 -3.83 9.51
C ALA A 27 -8.02 -3.11 9.08
N ALA A 28 -8.03 -2.53 7.85
CA ALA A 28 -9.25 -1.95 7.27
C ALA A 28 -10.33 -3.01 7.05
N ALA A 29 -9.96 -4.18 6.51
CA ALA A 29 -10.88 -5.29 6.30
C ALA A 29 -11.46 -5.81 7.63
N GLN A 30 -10.63 -5.97 8.66
CA GLN A 30 -11.06 -6.36 10.01
C GLN A 30 -12.02 -5.35 10.65
N THR A 31 -11.88 -4.06 10.30
CA THR A 31 -12.83 -3.01 10.73
C THR A 31 -14.15 -3.11 9.98
N ALA A 32 -14.12 -3.50 8.71
CA ALA A 32 -15.31 -3.64 7.88
C ALA A 32 -16.22 -4.81 8.30
N GLY A 33 -15.69 -5.76 9.07
CA GLY A 33 -16.41 -6.95 9.54
C GLY A 33 -16.73 -7.94 8.41
N GLY A 34 -16.67 -9.21 8.71
CA GLY A 34 -16.90 -10.31 7.78
C GLY A 34 -15.73 -11.29 7.74
N PRO A 35 -15.90 -12.44 7.10
CA PRO A 35 -14.80 -13.38 6.89
C PRO A 35 -13.82 -12.78 5.87
N GLU A 36 -12.58 -12.57 6.29
CA GLU A 36 -11.54 -12.04 5.41
C GLU A 36 -10.70 -13.19 4.86
N LYS A 37 -10.42 -13.13 3.56
CA LYS A 37 -9.39 -13.92 2.91
C LYS A 37 -8.27 -13.00 2.47
N ILE A 38 -7.03 -13.43 2.60
CA ILE A 38 -5.86 -12.65 2.15
C ILE A 38 -5.24 -13.38 0.97
N ALA A 39 -5.19 -12.74 -0.19
CA ALA A 39 -4.56 -13.31 -1.39
C ALA A 39 -3.13 -12.79 -1.54
N VAL A 40 -2.19 -13.72 -1.76
CA VAL A 40 -0.78 -13.45 -2.09
C VAL A 40 -0.53 -13.97 -3.49
N LEU A 41 -0.06 -13.09 -4.38
CA LEU A 41 0.22 -13.44 -5.79
C LEU A 41 1.69 -13.17 -6.09
N GLY A 42 2.36 -14.11 -6.74
CA GLY A 42 3.78 -13.95 -7.11
C GLY A 42 4.40 -15.26 -7.55
N SER A 43 5.73 -15.31 -7.53
CA SER A 43 6.53 -16.52 -7.72
C SER A 43 7.35 -16.77 -6.46
N GLY A 44 7.27 -17.98 -5.88
CA GLY A 44 8.00 -18.33 -4.66
C GLY A 44 7.55 -17.55 -3.42
N VAL A 45 6.25 -17.29 -3.25
CA VAL A 45 5.69 -16.40 -2.20
C VAL A 45 5.31 -17.11 -0.89
N ASP A 46 5.72 -18.34 -0.67
CA ASP A 46 5.35 -19.14 0.52
C ASP A 46 5.76 -18.44 1.84
N ALA A 47 6.91 -17.76 1.89
CA ALA A 47 7.36 -17.02 3.07
C ALA A 47 6.44 -15.84 3.41
N VAL A 48 5.99 -15.11 2.40
CA VAL A 48 5.05 -13.98 2.55
C VAL A 48 3.69 -14.50 3.02
N ALA A 49 3.23 -15.62 2.46
CA ALA A 49 1.99 -16.25 2.88
C ALA A 49 2.05 -16.73 4.34
N ALA A 50 3.17 -17.32 4.76
CA ALA A 50 3.38 -17.73 6.14
C ALA A 50 3.37 -16.56 7.13
N GLU A 51 3.94 -15.41 6.75
CA GLU A 51 3.88 -14.19 7.55
C GLU A 51 2.43 -13.69 7.70
N LEU A 52 1.67 -13.66 6.62
CA LEU A 52 0.26 -13.23 6.62
C LEU A 52 -0.68 -14.20 7.33
N ALA A 53 -0.31 -15.47 7.45
CA ALA A 53 -1.09 -16.45 8.23
C ALA A 53 -1.20 -16.10 9.72
N ALA A 54 -0.35 -15.19 10.24
CA ALA A 54 -0.48 -14.68 11.60
C ALA A 54 -1.68 -13.73 11.80
N ALA A 55 -2.27 -13.21 10.74
CA ALA A 55 -3.46 -12.36 10.82
C ALA A 55 -4.70 -13.16 11.26
N ASP A 56 -5.62 -12.49 11.96
CA ASP A 56 -6.97 -13.04 12.24
C ASP A 56 -7.80 -12.99 10.95
N ALA A 57 -7.56 -13.96 10.07
CA ALA A 57 -8.22 -14.15 8.79
C ALA A 57 -8.79 -15.56 8.67
N ALA A 58 -9.79 -15.74 7.81
CA ALA A 58 -10.36 -17.05 7.56
C ALA A 58 -9.41 -17.97 6.79
N GLU A 59 -8.64 -17.41 5.84
CA GLU A 59 -7.73 -18.14 4.98
C GLU A 59 -6.72 -17.21 4.31
N VAL A 60 -5.50 -17.71 4.05
CA VAL A 60 -4.54 -17.10 3.12
C VAL A 60 -4.55 -17.92 1.82
N VAL A 61 -4.85 -17.26 0.71
CA VAL A 61 -4.92 -17.88 -0.62
C VAL A 61 -3.70 -17.49 -1.43
N VAL A 62 -2.96 -18.46 -1.94
CA VAL A 62 -1.71 -18.27 -2.67
C VAL A 62 -1.91 -18.55 -4.15
N VAL A 63 -1.56 -17.59 -4.99
CA VAL A 63 -1.37 -17.77 -6.43
C VAL A 63 0.13 -17.72 -6.70
N ASP A 64 0.72 -18.88 -6.85
CA ASP A 64 2.17 -19.07 -7.07
C ASP A 64 2.39 -19.51 -8.53
N ASP A 65 2.81 -18.57 -9.38
CA ASP A 65 2.99 -18.81 -10.81
C ASP A 65 4.25 -18.07 -11.31
N PRO A 66 5.15 -18.74 -12.07
CA PRO A 66 6.35 -18.12 -12.62
C PRO A 66 6.08 -16.88 -13.49
N ALA A 67 4.90 -16.77 -14.12
CA ALA A 67 4.52 -15.59 -14.91
C ALA A 67 4.33 -14.32 -14.05
N LEU A 68 4.34 -14.45 -12.72
CA LEU A 68 4.27 -13.36 -11.74
C LEU A 68 5.62 -13.08 -11.04
N GLU A 69 6.73 -13.66 -11.51
CA GLU A 69 8.06 -13.41 -10.95
C GLU A 69 8.41 -11.93 -11.00
N ASP A 70 8.24 -11.33 -12.19
CA ASP A 70 8.32 -9.89 -12.37
C ASP A 70 6.91 -9.29 -12.36
N TYR A 71 6.75 -8.18 -11.65
CA TYR A 71 5.47 -7.48 -11.65
C TYR A 71 5.11 -6.96 -13.04
N THR A 72 3.89 -7.31 -13.49
CA THR A 72 3.23 -6.69 -14.63
C THR A 72 1.76 -6.46 -14.32
N ALA A 73 1.20 -5.33 -14.77
CA ALA A 73 -0.23 -5.06 -14.57
C ALA A 73 -1.10 -6.11 -15.29
N ASP A 74 -0.68 -6.54 -16.48
CA ASP A 74 -1.40 -7.60 -17.22
C ASP A 74 -1.41 -8.93 -16.45
N GLY A 75 -0.26 -9.33 -15.88
CA GLY A 75 -0.15 -10.57 -15.08
C GLY A 75 -1.05 -10.54 -13.85
N MET A 76 -1.03 -9.43 -13.10
CA MET A 76 -1.89 -9.23 -11.94
C MET A 76 -3.37 -9.28 -12.31
N VAL A 77 -3.77 -8.62 -13.40
CA VAL A 77 -5.17 -8.63 -13.87
C VAL A 77 -5.61 -10.03 -14.27
N LEU A 78 -4.78 -10.78 -15.03
CA LEU A 78 -5.10 -12.14 -15.46
C LEU A 78 -5.26 -13.11 -14.27
N ALA A 79 -4.41 -12.99 -13.27
CA ALA A 79 -4.47 -13.80 -12.07
C ALA A 79 -5.68 -13.47 -11.21
N LEU A 80 -5.89 -12.17 -10.94
CA LEU A 80 -6.97 -11.70 -10.06
C LEU A 80 -8.35 -11.89 -10.68
N GLU A 81 -8.51 -11.78 -12.00
CA GLU A 81 -9.77 -12.08 -12.68
C GLU A 81 -10.22 -13.52 -12.38
N GLN A 82 -9.32 -14.50 -12.51
CA GLN A 82 -9.61 -15.90 -12.23
C GLN A 82 -9.83 -16.16 -10.74
N LEU A 83 -8.99 -15.58 -9.88
CA LEU A 83 -9.13 -15.74 -8.44
C LEU A 83 -10.46 -15.17 -7.94
N ILE A 84 -10.83 -13.96 -8.36
CA ILE A 84 -12.09 -13.32 -7.97
C ILE A 84 -13.29 -14.11 -8.51
N ALA A 85 -13.18 -14.68 -9.70
CA ALA A 85 -14.22 -15.54 -10.27
C ALA A 85 -14.39 -16.84 -9.46
N ALA A 86 -13.31 -17.41 -8.92
CA ALA A 86 -13.35 -18.62 -8.10
C ALA A 86 -13.82 -18.35 -6.66
N GLU A 87 -13.32 -17.29 -6.02
CA GLU A 87 -13.56 -16.97 -4.59
C GLU A 87 -14.87 -16.19 -4.37
N GLN A 88 -15.44 -15.57 -5.42
CA GLN A 88 -16.68 -14.80 -5.39
C GLN A 88 -16.76 -13.78 -4.22
N PRO A 89 -15.71 -12.98 -3.95
CA PRO A 89 -15.76 -12.02 -2.87
C PRO A 89 -16.75 -10.90 -3.21
N GLU A 90 -17.46 -10.41 -2.20
CA GLU A 90 -18.29 -9.22 -2.35
C GLU A 90 -17.43 -7.96 -2.39
N ARG A 91 -16.38 -7.92 -1.57
CA ARG A 91 -15.47 -6.77 -1.50
C ARG A 91 -14.03 -7.23 -1.76
N VAL A 92 -13.31 -6.49 -2.60
CA VAL A 92 -11.88 -6.70 -2.85
C VAL A 92 -11.14 -5.46 -2.34
N PHE A 93 -10.28 -5.63 -1.34
CA PHE A 93 -9.53 -4.55 -0.73
C PHE A 93 -8.07 -4.58 -1.15
N LEU A 94 -7.53 -3.41 -1.51
CA LEU A 94 -6.15 -3.26 -1.96
C LEU A 94 -5.49 -2.07 -1.24
N PRO A 95 -4.18 -2.09 -0.99
CA PRO A 95 -3.47 -0.89 -0.58
C PRO A 95 -3.43 0.13 -1.73
N HIS A 96 -3.55 1.43 -1.44
CA HIS A 96 -3.50 2.48 -2.48
C HIS A 96 -2.05 2.84 -2.81
N THR A 97 -1.30 1.88 -3.34
CA THR A 97 0.09 2.00 -3.78
C THR A 97 0.19 2.36 -5.26
N TYR A 98 1.38 2.66 -5.74
CA TYR A 98 1.61 2.81 -7.19
C TYR A 98 1.28 1.52 -7.95
N GLN A 99 1.62 0.36 -7.41
CA GLN A 99 1.33 -0.94 -8.01
C GLN A 99 -0.19 -1.18 -8.12
N ALA A 100 -0.94 -1.01 -7.04
CA ALA A 100 -2.39 -1.18 -7.07
C ALA A 100 -3.08 -0.16 -8.00
N ARG A 101 -2.59 1.08 -8.05
CA ARG A 101 -3.11 2.11 -8.97
C ARG A 101 -2.87 1.79 -10.43
N ASP A 102 -1.84 1.01 -10.75
CA ASP A 102 -1.51 0.59 -12.10
C ASP A 102 -2.49 -0.48 -12.62
N PHE A 103 -2.77 -1.53 -11.85
CA PHE A 103 -3.60 -2.63 -12.32
C PHE A 103 -5.09 -2.57 -11.90
N ALA A 104 -5.43 -1.99 -10.75
CA ALA A 104 -6.79 -2.09 -10.22
C ALA A 104 -7.87 -1.47 -11.11
N PRO A 105 -7.65 -0.35 -11.84
CA PRO A 105 -8.63 0.18 -12.79
C PRO A 105 -8.91 -0.79 -13.94
N ALA A 106 -7.86 -1.41 -14.50
CA ALA A 106 -8.00 -2.40 -15.57
C ALA A 106 -8.71 -3.66 -15.08
N LEU A 107 -8.38 -4.13 -13.86
CA LEU A 107 -9.08 -5.25 -13.23
C LEU A 107 -10.56 -4.94 -13.03
N ALA A 108 -10.90 -3.80 -12.44
CA ALA A 108 -12.26 -3.38 -12.17
C ALA A 108 -13.10 -3.34 -13.45
N ALA A 109 -12.57 -2.74 -14.52
CA ALA A 109 -13.22 -2.70 -15.82
C ALA A 109 -13.44 -4.10 -16.40
N ARG A 110 -12.45 -4.99 -16.26
CA ARG A 110 -12.48 -6.33 -16.82
C ARG A 110 -13.50 -7.25 -16.15
N ILE A 111 -13.62 -7.15 -14.82
CA ILE A 111 -14.61 -7.92 -14.05
C ILE A 111 -15.95 -7.20 -13.90
N ASN A 112 -16.10 -6.02 -14.53
CA ASN A 112 -17.29 -5.18 -14.48
C ASN A 112 -17.78 -4.89 -13.05
N ARG A 113 -16.86 -4.45 -12.17
CA ARG A 113 -17.17 -4.07 -10.80
C ARG A 113 -16.74 -2.63 -10.52
N PRO A 114 -17.49 -1.84 -9.72
CA PRO A 114 -17.06 -0.52 -9.29
C PRO A 114 -15.71 -0.55 -8.55
N LEU A 115 -14.93 0.51 -8.71
CA LEU A 115 -13.68 0.73 -7.97
C LEU A 115 -13.74 2.07 -7.21
N VAL A 116 -13.68 2.01 -5.89
CA VAL A 116 -13.53 3.20 -5.04
C VAL A 116 -12.07 3.33 -4.65
N THR A 117 -11.45 4.45 -5.01
CA THR A 117 -10.02 4.65 -4.78
C THR A 117 -9.74 5.62 -3.63
N ASP A 118 -8.56 5.46 -2.99
CA ASP A 118 -8.03 6.41 -2.00
C ASP A 118 -8.94 6.57 -0.77
N CYS A 119 -9.48 5.44 -0.27
CA CYS A 119 -10.35 5.42 0.89
C CYS A 119 -9.54 5.62 2.18
N VAL A 120 -10.08 6.41 3.11
CA VAL A 120 -9.47 6.65 4.42
C VAL A 120 -10.25 6.01 5.57
N ALA A 121 -11.49 5.61 5.33
CA ALA A 121 -12.30 4.87 6.30
C ALA A 121 -13.35 4.00 5.61
N VAL A 122 -13.72 2.91 6.29
CA VAL A 122 -14.89 2.09 5.97
C VAL A 122 -16.08 2.59 6.77
N LYS A 123 -17.26 2.61 6.17
CA LYS A 123 -18.57 2.85 6.78
C LYS A 123 -19.52 1.68 6.49
N ASP A 124 -20.64 1.62 7.17
CA ASP A 124 -21.62 0.53 7.01
C ASP A 124 -22.09 0.34 5.58
N SER A 125 -22.26 1.45 4.83
CA SER A 125 -22.75 1.44 3.43
C SER A 125 -21.73 1.90 2.40
N GLY A 126 -20.43 1.94 2.75
CA GLY A 126 -19.42 2.39 1.79
C GLY A 126 -18.13 2.89 2.42
N TYR A 127 -17.61 4.02 1.92
CA TYR A 127 -16.27 4.48 2.24
C TYR A 127 -16.20 6.00 2.41
N VAL A 128 -15.23 6.46 3.20
CA VAL A 128 -14.85 7.88 3.23
C VAL A 128 -13.63 8.07 2.34
N ARG A 129 -13.69 9.10 1.51
CA ARG A 129 -12.62 9.45 0.58
C ARG A 129 -12.27 10.94 0.68
N PRO A 130 -10.97 11.32 0.78
CA PRO A 130 -10.57 12.71 0.72
C PRO A 130 -10.72 13.26 -0.70
N MET A 131 -11.19 14.50 -0.79
CA MET A 131 -11.36 15.24 -2.03
C MET A 131 -10.64 16.58 -1.95
N PHE A 132 -10.24 17.12 -3.11
CA PHE A 132 -9.57 18.43 -3.20
C PHE A 132 -8.37 18.56 -2.24
N GLN A 133 -7.46 17.60 -2.31
CA GLN A 133 -6.25 17.54 -1.45
C GLN A 133 -6.59 17.50 0.06
N GLY A 134 -7.63 16.76 0.43
CA GLY A 134 -8.05 16.59 1.83
C GLY A 134 -8.84 17.75 2.42
N LYS A 135 -9.25 18.75 1.60
CA LYS A 135 -10.10 19.85 2.06
C LYS A 135 -11.52 19.43 2.37
N LEU A 136 -12.01 18.41 1.69
CA LEU A 136 -13.32 17.80 1.88
C LEU A 136 -13.17 16.28 2.04
N GLN A 137 -14.15 15.68 2.71
CA GLN A 137 -14.33 14.23 2.74
C GLN A 137 -15.68 13.91 2.11
N ALA A 138 -15.68 12.98 1.17
CA ALA A 138 -16.89 12.47 0.55
C ALA A 138 -17.22 11.09 1.11
N ASP A 139 -18.49 10.90 1.47
CA ASP A 139 -19.04 9.58 1.74
C ASP A 139 -19.47 8.97 0.41
N ILE A 140 -18.88 7.84 0.07
CA ILE A 140 -19.15 7.10 -1.17
C ILE A 140 -19.93 5.84 -0.81
N ALA A 141 -21.21 5.81 -1.16
CA ALA A 141 -22.02 4.61 -1.08
C ALA A 141 -21.75 3.72 -2.30
N VAL A 142 -21.65 2.41 -2.07
CA VAL A 142 -21.45 1.40 -3.13
C VAL A 142 -22.33 0.22 -2.84
N ASP A 143 -23.13 -0.17 -3.83
CA ASP A 143 -24.00 -1.35 -3.77
C ASP A 143 -23.38 -2.52 -4.53
N GLY A 144 -23.53 -3.73 -3.97
CA GLY A 144 -23.08 -4.98 -4.58
C GLY A 144 -21.55 -5.16 -4.60
N PRO A 145 -21.08 -6.17 -5.35
CA PRO A 145 -19.67 -6.52 -5.40
C PRO A 145 -18.81 -5.41 -6.01
N HIS A 146 -17.71 -5.02 -5.30
CA HIS A 146 -16.87 -3.90 -5.70
C HIS A 146 -15.42 -4.05 -5.21
N LEU A 147 -14.55 -3.15 -5.69
CA LEU A 147 -13.17 -3.01 -5.27
C LEU A 147 -13.00 -1.68 -4.49
N ALA A 148 -12.13 -1.68 -3.47
CA ALA A 148 -11.74 -0.47 -2.77
C ALA A 148 -10.24 -0.45 -2.52
N THR A 149 -9.60 0.71 -2.70
CA THR A 149 -8.19 0.89 -2.34
C THR A 149 -8.06 1.83 -1.15
N PHE A 150 -7.17 1.50 -0.20
CA PHE A 150 -7.00 2.24 1.05
C PHE A 150 -5.72 3.05 1.05
N GLN A 151 -5.83 4.33 1.37
CA GLN A 151 -4.70 5.26 1.47
C GLN A 151 -3.71 4.76 2.51
N ILE A 152 -2.42 4.79 2.19
CA ILE A 152 -1.35 4.45 3.12
C ILE A 152 -1.43 5.35 4.35
N GLY A 153 -1.39 4.74 5.54
CA GLY A 153 -1.47 5.43 6.82
C GLY A 153 -2.89 5.74 7.31
N SER A 154 -3.95 5.42 6.56
CA SER A 154 -5.34 5.59 7.02
C SER A 154 -5.69 4.60 8.12
N TYR A 155 -5.14 3.41 8.03
CA TYR A 155 -5.18 2.38 9.06
C TYR A 155 -3.75 2.12 9.54
N ARG A 156 -3.63 1.53 10.72
CA ARG A 156 -2.32 1.26 11.31
C ARG A 156 -1.99 -0.22 11.14
N ALA A 157 -0.77 -0.51 10.67
CA ALA A 157 -0.30 -1.89 10.56
C ALA A 157 -0.31 -2.62 11.92
N ASP A 158 0.00 -1.91 13.02
CA ASP A 158 -0.03 -2.46 14.38
C ASP A 158 -1.44 -2.57 14.99
N ALA A 159 -2.47 -2.09 14.31
CA ALA A 159 -3.87 -2.32 14.65
C ALA A 159 -4.44 -3.60 14.01
N MET A 160 -3.69 -4.23 13.10
CA MET A 160 -4.06 -5.55 12.58
C MET A 160 -4.15 -6.55 13.73
N LYS A 161 -5.27 -7.23 13.82
CA LYS A 161 -5.49 -8.28 14.82
C LYS A 161 -4.83 -9.57 14.34
N SER A 162 -4.10 -10.21 15.26
CA SER A 162 -3.56 -11.55 15.03
C SER A 162 -4.57 -12.62 15.44
N GLY A 163 -4.60 -13.72 14.69
CA GLY A 163 -5.40 -14.88 15.03
C GLY A 163 -4.85 -15.61 16.27
N ALA A 164 -5.71 -16.31 17.00
CA ALA A 164 -5.28 -17.21 18.10
C ALA A 164 -4.47 -18.40 17.57
N THR A 165 -4.71 -18.78 16.33
CA THR A 165 -3.96 -19.80 15.57
C THR A 165 -3.69 -19.25 14.18
N PRO A 166 -2.57 -19.64 13.53
CA PRO A 166 -2.32 -19.24 12.15
C PRO A 166 -3.47 -19.60 11.22
N ALA A 167 -3.84 -18.69 10.33
CA ALA A 167 -4.85 -18.94 9.31
C ALA A 167 -4.36 -20.05 8.35
N PRO A 168 -5.26 -20.93 7.87
CA PRO A 168 -4.90 -21.93 6.88
C PRO A 168 -4.39 -21.28 5.60
N VAL A 169 -3.35 -21.86 5.01
CA VAL A 169 -2.78 -21.42 3.73
C VAL A 169 -3.15 -22.41 2.64
N ARG A 170 -3.76 -21.93 1.57
CA ARG A 170 -4.19 -22.74 0.43
C ARG A 170 -3.65 -22.18 -0.89
N LYS A 171 -3.14 -23.06 -1.76
CA LYS A 171 -2.81 -22.68 -3.13
C LYS A 171 -4.08 -22.67 -4.01
N ALA A 172 -4.30 -21.57 -4.72
CA ALA A 172 -5.40 -21.46 -5.67
C ALA A 172 -5.00 -22.05 -7.03
N ALA A 173 -5.93 -22.71 -7.68
CA ALA A 173 -5.75 -23.20 -9.05
C ALA A 173 -6.02 -22.05 -10.05
N VAL A 174 -5.02 -21.22 -10.26
CA VAL A 174 -5.02 -20.14 -11.26
C VAL A 174 -3.97 -20.49 -12.31
N ALA A 175 -4.34 -20.42 -13.59
CA ALA A 175 -3.43 -20.66 -14.71
C ALA A 175 -3.24 -19.36 -15.51
N ILE A 176 -2.03 -18.85 -15.53
CA ILE A 176 -1.71 -17.61 -16.23
C ILE A 176 -1.14 -17.93 -17.62
N ASP A 177 -1.83 -17.49 -18.65
CA ASP A 177 -1.30 -17.55 -20.02
C ASP A 177 -0.29 -16.40 -20.23
N ALA A 178 0.99 -16.72 -20.09
CA ALA A 178 2.08 -15.74 -20.23
C ALA A 178 2.07 -15.05 -21.62
N ALA A 179 1.49 -15.66 -22.65
CA ALA A 179 1.40 -15.04 -23.97
C ALA A 179 0.41 -13.84 -24.00
N LYS A 180 -0.47 -13.73 -23.01
CA LYS A 180 -1.37 -12.60 -22.85
C LYS A 180 -0.78 -11.43 -22.07
N ILE A 181 0.39 -11.59 -21.49
CA ILE A 181 1.14 -10.51 -20.82
C ILE A 181 1.88 -9.72 -21.90
N ARG A 182 1.42 -8.52 -22.17
CA ARG A 182 2.00 -7.63 -23.21
C ARG A 182 3.21 -6.85 -22.73
N GLN A 183 3.29 -6.65 -21.42
CA GLN A 183 4.38 -5.91 -20.78
C GLN A 183 5.61 -6.81 -20.67
N LYS A 184 6.77 -6.23 -20.92
CA LYS A 184 8.07 -6.87 -20.73
C LYS A 184 8.86 -6.01 -19.75
N PRO A 185 8.87 -6.35 -18.46
CA PRO A 185 9.63 -5.60 -17.47
C PRO A 185 11.13 -5.73 -17.76
N GLU A 186 11.84 -4.62 -17.63
CA GLU A 186 13.28 -4.59 -17.60
C GLU A 186 13.78 -4.58 -16.16
N ALA A 187 15.08 -4.84 -15.98
CA ALA A 187 15.69 -4.77 -14.66
C ALA A 187 15.43 -3.38 -14.03
N PRO A 188 15.05 -3.31 -12.73
CA PRO A 188 14.76 -2.04 -12.08
C PRO A 188 15.92 -1.07 -12.21
N PHE A 189 15.68 0.08 -12.83
CA PHE A 189 16.67 1.15 -12.91
C PHE A 189 16.72 1.86 -11.56
N LYS A 190 17.87 1.80 -10.88
CA LYS A 190 18.14 2.57 -9.68
C LYS A 190 18.96 3.79 -10.08
N GLU A 191 18.35 4.95 -10.12
CA GLU A 191 19.00 6.24 -10.44
C GLU A 191 20.12 6.58 -9.43
N ALA A 192 20.03 6.05 -8.23
CA ALA A 192 21.10 6.11 -7.23
C ALA A 192 21.16 4.79 -6.45
N LYS A 193 22.38 4.41 -5.99
CA LYS A 193 22.62 3.24 -5.12
C LYS A 193 21.83 3.25 -3.79
N GLN A 194 21.07 4.32 -3.51
CA GLN A 194 20.37 4.59 -2.26
C GLN A 194 18.90 5.00 -2.44
N ALA A 195 18.24 4.52 -3.51
CA ALA A 195 16.79 4.71 -3.61
C ALA A 195 16.12 4.06 -2.38
N VAL A 196 15.50 4.88 -1.53
CA VAL A 196 14.88 4.45 -0.27
C VAL A 196 13.36 4.50 -0.42
N ASP A 197 12.72 3.39 -0.11
CA ASP A 197 11.27 3.35 0.03
C ASP A 197 10.88 3.91 1.42
N LEU A 198 10.60 5.21 1.48
CA LEU A 198 10.21 5.89 2.70
C LEU A 198 8.86 5.39 3.25
N SER A 199 8.04 4.74 2.44
CA SER A 199 6.74 4.21 2.90
C SER A 199 6.89 3.09 3.93
N GLN A 200 8.05 2.41 3.93
CA GLN A 200 8.39 1.34 4.87
C GLN A 200 9.12 1.85 6.12
N ALA A 201 9.52 3.14 6.15
CA ALA A 201 10.31 3.68 7.24
C ALA A 201 9.51 3.80 8.54
N GLU A 202 10.06 3.28 9.65
CA GLU A 202 9.44 3.43 10.97
C GLU A 202 9.65 4.82 11.57
N ARG A 203 10.77 5.47 11.24
CA ARG A 203 11.14 6.81 11.72
C ARG A 203 11.66 7.63 10.57
N ILE A 204 11.23 8.87 10.49
CA ILE A 204 11.64 9.82 9.44
C ILE A 204 12.06 11.15 10.06
N VAL A 205 13.19 11.65 9.62
CA VAL A 205 13.60 13.04 9.82
C VAL A 205 13.49 13.75 8.47
N SER A 206 12.58 14.71 8.36
CA SER A 206 12.31 15.40 7.10
C SER A 206 12.69 16.87 7.17
N VAL A 207 13.36 17.36 6.13
CA VAL A 207 13.89 18.73 6.06
C VAL A 207 13.12 19.61 5.07
N GLY A 208 12.97 20.87 5.42
CA GLY A 208 12.39 21.90 4.56
C GLY A 208 13.30 23.13 4.46
N ARG A 209 12.93 24.13 3.62
CA ARG A 209 13.73 25.33 3.39
C ARG A 209 14.05 26.15 4.64
N GLY A 210 13.34 25.93 5.75
CA GLY A 210 13.63 26.59 7.03
C GLY A 210 14.98 26.21 7.64
N ILE A 211 15.67 25.17 7.14
CA ILE A 211 17.07 24.89 7.50
C ILE A 211 18.06 25.91 6.91
N LYS A 212 17.60 26.75 5.96
CA LYS A 212 18.24 27.90 5.36
C LYS A 212 19.38 27.62 4.37
N ALA A 213 20.27 26.67 4.66
CA ALA A 213 21.44 26.36 3.84
C ALA A 213 21.68 24.85 3.73
N GLN A 214 22.27 24.44 2.61
CA GLN A 214 22.55 23.01 2.34
C GLN A 214 23.52 22.40 3.36
N GLU A 215 24.47 23.20 3.86
CA GLU A 215 25.43 22.77 4.90
C GLU A 215 24.75 22.33 6.20
N HIS A 216 23.55 22.87 6.50
CA HIS A 216 22.78 22.47 7.68
C HIS A 216 22.10 21.11 7.50
N LEU A 217 22.08 20.55 6.29
CA LEU A 217 21.56 19.21 6.04
C LEU A 217 22.34 18.14 6.82
N GLN A 218 23.65 18.33 6.99
CA GLN A 218 24.50 17.43 7.75
C GLN A 218 24.02 17.23 9.20
N LEU A 219 23.48 18.27 9.84
CA LEU A 219 22.92 18.15 11.20
C LEU A 219 21.67 17.29 11.22
N ALA A 220 20.82 17.41 10.19
CA ALA A 220 19.62 16.58 10.07
C ALA A 220 19.97 15.11 9.77
N GLU A 221 20.98 14.87 8.96
CA GLU A 221 21.51 13.52 8.67
C GLU A 221 22.10 12.87 9.91
N GLN A 222 22.88 13.62 10.71
CA GLN A 222 23.41 13.13 11.99
C GLN A 222 22.28 12.77 12.98
N LEU A 223 21.24 13.61 13.04
CA LEU A 223 20.07 13.32 13.84
C LEU A 223 19.34 12.05 13.35
N ALA A 224 19.12 11.93 12.04
CA ALA A 224 18.50 10.76 11.45
C ALA A 224 19.30 9.48 11.77
N GLN A 225 20.62 9.54 11.62
CA GLN A 225 21.51 8.42 11.94
C GLN A 225 21.44 8.04 13.43
N ALA A 226 21.48 9.02 14.32
CA ALA A 226 21.41 8.78 15.77
C ALA A 226 20.07 8.17 16.21
N MET A 227 18.99 8.47 15.47
CA MET A 227 17.64 7.97 15.73
C MET A 227 17.34 6.65 15.00
N GLY A 228 18.23 6.16 14.14
CA GLY A 228 17.90 5.06 13.21
C GLY A 228 16.73 5.41 12.31
N ALA A 229 16.68 6.66 11.84
CA ALA A 229 15.61 7.19 11.02
C ALA A 229 16.09 7.40 9.57
N GLU A 230 15.14 7.35 8.62
CA GLU A 230 15.39 7.75 7.24
C GLU A 230 15.34 9.27 7.10
N ILE A 231 16.23 9.82 6.25
CA ILE A 231 16.20 11.24 5.89
C ILE A 231 15.23 11.45 4.73
N ALA A 232 14.39 12.47 4.83
CA ALA A 232 13.43 12.86 3.80
C ALA A 232 13.38 14.37 3.63
N ALA A 233 12.63 14.84 2.65
CA ALA A 233 12.53 16.26 2.37
C ALA A 233 11.16 16.70 1.85
N SER A 234 10.91 18.00 1.99
CA SER A 234 9.86 18.70 1.24
C SER A 234 10.33 18.99 -0.18
N ARG A 235 9.39 19.10 -1.11
CA ARG A 235 9.67 19.36 -2.54
C ARG A 235 10.71 20.48 -2.79
N PRO A 236 10.67 21.64 -2.13
CA PRO A 236 11.66 22.70 -2.37
C PRO A 236 13.13 22.33 -2.10
N ILE A 237 13.38 21.34 -1.25
CA ILE A 237 14.72 20.81 -0.99
C ILE A 237 15.18 19.93 -2.15
N CYS A 238 14.29 19.07 -2.66
CA CYS A 238 14.57 18.23 -3.81
C CYS A 238 14.71 19.04 -5.09
N ASP A 239 13.83 20.04 -5.33
CA ASP A 239 13.93 20.95 -6.46
C ASP A 239 15.25 21.75 -6.48
N ALA A 240 15.82 22.07 -5.29
CA ALA A 240 17.13 22.70 -5.15
C ALA A 240 18.31 21.71 -5.30
N GLY A 241 18.06 20.41 -5.50
CA GLY A 241 19.08 19.38 -5.63
C GLY A 241 19.84 19.04 -4.33
N TRP A 242 19.34 19.46 -3.16
CA TRP A 242 19.97 19.18 -1.88
C TRP A 242 19.77 17.71 -1.44
N LEU A 243 18.63 17.14 -1.77
CA LEU A 243 18.32 15.70 -1.67
C LEU A 243 17.67 15.21 -2.96
N PRO A 244 17.83 13.92 -3.31
CA PRO A 244 17.23 13.37 -4.50
C PRO A 244 15.70 13.28 -4.40
N MET A 245 15.03 13.19 -5.55
CA MET A 245 13.55 13.23 -5.65
C MET A 245 12.86 12.04 -4.97
N ASP A 246 13.55 10.91 -4.84
CA ASP A 246 13.06 9.72 -4.11
C ASP A 246 12.98 9.94 -2.59
N ARG A 247 13.54 11.04 -2.08
CA ARG A 247 13.40 11.47 -0.67
C ARG A 247 12.26 12.46 -0.46
N GLN A 248 11.52 12.81 -1.52
CA GLN A 248 10.43 13.78 -1.41
C GLN A 248 9.19 13.16 -0.77
N ILE A 249 8.64 13.86 0.24
CA ILE A 249 7.33 13.55 0.86
C ILE A 249 6.33 14.63 0.48
N GLY A 250 5.10 14.22 0.15
CA GLY A 250 4.00 15.11 -0.17
C GLY A 250 3.11 14.60 -1.31
N SER A 251 2.18 15.42 -1.76
CA SER A 251 1.19 15.08 -2.80
C SER A 251 1.80 14.66 -4.14
N SER A 252 3.02 15.12 -4.45
CA SER A 252 3.79 14.79 -5.65
C SER A 252 5.02 13.92 -5.35
N GLY A 253 5.15 13.43 -4.14
CA GLY A 253 6.22 12.55 -3.68
C GLY A 253 5.67 11.31 -3.01
N GLN A 254 6.45 10.73 -2.09
CA GLN A 254 6.03 9.55 -1.35
C GLN A 254 5.01 9.91 -0.26
N THR A 255 4.07 9.00 -0.01
CA THR A 255 3.17 9.03 1.15
C THR A 255 3.69 8.06 2.21
N VAL A 256 3.79 8.54 3.44
CA VAL A 256 4.42 7.82 4.56
C VAL A 256 3.54 7.80 5.80
N ALA A 257 3.69 6.74 6.61
CA ALA A 257 2.98 6.60 7.89
C ALA A 257 3.95 6.07 8.98
N PRO A 258 5.05 6.79 9.29
CA PRO A 258 6.01 6.34 10.26
C PRO A 258 5.46 6.39 11.70
N LYS A 259 6.08 5.65 12.62
CA LYS A 259 5.81 5.75 14.06
C LYS A 259 6.27 7.09 14.63
N LEU A 260 7.29 7.70 14.03
CA LEU A 260 7.82 9.01 14.41
C LEU A 260 8.21 9.81 13.17
N TYR A 261 7.74 11.05 13.11
CA TYR A 261 8.07 12.00 12.06
C TYR A 261 8.59 13.30 12.67
N VAL A 262 9.86 13.63 12.42
CA VAL A 262 10.49 14.87 12.86
C VAL A 262 10.61 15.82 11.67
N ALA A 263 9.95 16.98 11.75
CA ALA A 263 9.96 18.00 10.70
C ALA A 263 10.89 19.16 11.05
N LEU A 264 11.96 19.35 10.29
CA LEU A 264 12.95 20.40 10.48
C LEU A 264 12.80 21.48 9.39
N GLY A 265 12.35 22.66 9.80
CA GLY A 265 12.22 23.80 8.86
C GLY A 265 11.15 23.62 7.77
N ILE A 266 10.15 22.77 7.99
CA ILE A 266 9.01 22.54 7.10
C ILE A 266 7.89 23.52 7.47
N SER A 267 7.30 24.20 6.46
CA SER A 267 6.26 25.20 6.65
C SER A 267 4.88 24.65 7.02
N GLY A 268 4.67 23.35 6.90
CA GLY A 268 3.36 22.73 7.12
C GLY A 268 2.36 22.95 5.98
N ALA A 269 2.85 23.31 4.78
CA ALA A 269 1.99 23.41 3.59
C ALA A 269 1.21 22.11 3.35
N ILE A 270 -0.04 22.25 2.90
CA ILE A 270 -0.95 21.10 2.74
C ILE A 270 -0.40 20.04 1.79
N GLN A 271 0.36 20.46 0.76
CA GLN A 271 1.00 19.54 -0.19
C GLN A 271 2.01 18.59 0.46
N HIS A 272 2.70 19.04 1.51
CA HIS A 272 3.60 18.19 2.29
C HIS A 272 2.80 17.35 3.30
N ARG A 273 1.85 17.98 3.99
CA ARG A 273 1.07 17.33 5.05
C ARG A 273 0.29 16.10 4.55
N VAL A 274 -0.31 16.16 3.34
CA VAL A 274 -1.05 15.02 2.78
C VAL A 274 -0.18 13.77 2.58
N GLY A 275 1.13 13.94 2.41
CA GLY A 275 2.07 12.83 2.31
C GLY A 275 2.48 12.22 3.66
N MET A 276 2.09 12.81 4.80
CA MET A 276 2.50 12.36 6.14
C MET A 276 1.36 12.29 7.17
N LEU A 277 0.11 12.41 6.74
CA LEU A 277 -1.05 12.42 7.66
C LEU A 277 -1.18 11.13 8.49
N GLY A 278 -0.63 10.02 8.01
CA GLY A 278 -0.56 8.76 8.75
C GLY A 278 0.51 8.69 9.84
N ALA A 279 1.40 9.70 9.94
CA ALA A 279 2.40 9.75 11.00
C ALA A 279 1.74 10.06 12.36
N ARG A 280 2.31 9.50 13.44
CA ARG A 280 1.90 9.88 14.80
C ARG A 280 2.41 11.29 15.13
N PRO A 281 1.63 12.08 15.89
CA PRO A 281 2.14 13.32 16.49
C PRO A 281 3.20 13.03 17.55
#